data_aaf572fba53b24be292c0cb4c8fa7c72
#
_entry.id   aaf572fba53b24be292c0cb4c8fa7c72
#
_cell.length_a   1.000
_cell.length_b   1.000
_cell.length_c   1.000
_cell.angle_alpha   90.00
_cell.angle_beta   90.00
_cell.angle_gamma   90.00
#
_symmetry.space_group_name_H-M   'P 1'
#
loop_
_entity.id
_entity.type
_entity.pdbx_description
1 polymer ?
#
loop_
_entity_poly.entity_id
_entity_poly.type
_entity_poly.pdbx_seq_one_letter_code
_entity_poly.pdbx_strand_id
1 'polypeptide(L)'
;MSRMLLAARPSTRFARVMTVLRAADAFATYGRGAVRHAVRSDRWQRPVRGVYVTHNGPLSSTDRLWVALLACPNDSALSGATALELHGLSGFDDPRTFVTIPDGADRPHPLPPSLPELVIHRSERLGDRDVHPVRRPRQTRVERNLIDHASWSTSDRHARAAVLAAFQQGLVRASDVLAAVDRRPTARRVGLVRESVLDAVGGIQSLPEKDFDDLVLLAGLPRPSRQRAVRGRDGRYYLDVEWAEHGVAVEVHGLPHHGIVQWSADLVRANEIVIDGPRLLIFTSYVIRHEPGLVLDQLVRALRSGGWTGTPRPVATRPSRWPAPQHRTR
;
A
#
# COMPACT_ATOMS: atom_id res chain seq x y z
N MET A 1 -50.07 41.54 14.40
CA MET A 1 -50.06 40.13 14.00
C MET A 1 -48.64 39.72 13.63
N SER A 2 -47.89 39.27 14.65
CA SER A 2 -46.49 38.87 14.51
C SER A 2 -46.39 37.37 14.16
N ARG A 3 -45.83 37.05 12.97
CA ARG A 3 -45.49 35.68 12.60
C ARG A 3 -44.10 35.34 13.20
N MET A 4 -44.11 34.55 14.27
CA MET A 4 -42.94 33.84 14.78
C MET A 4 -42.49 32.81 13.72
N LEU A 5 -41.33 33.01 13.13
CA LEU A 5 -40.60 32.00 12.36
C LEU A 5 -40.06 30.94 13.31
N LEU A 6 -40.67 29.76 13.29
CA LEU A 6 -40.14 28.56 13.93
C LEU A 6 -38.87 28.15 13.17
N ALA A 7 -37.72 28.34 13.81
CA ALA A 7 -36.47 27.76 13.31
C ALA A 7 -36.56 26.22 13.41
N ALA A 8 -36.45 25.57 12.26
CA ALA A 8 -36.45 24.12 12.16
C ALA A 8 -35.26 23.57 12.96
N ARG A 9 -35.56 22.74 13.96
CA ARG A 9 -34.59 21.90 14.65
C ARG A 9 -34.01 20.89 13.66
N PRO A 10 -32.67 20.71 13.58
CA PRO A 10 -32.09 19.66 12.74
C PRO A 10 -32.50 18.29 13.29
N SER A 11 -32.94 17.41 12.41
CA SER A 11 -33.40 16.05 12.68
C SER A 11 -32.32 15.24 13.39
N THR A 12 -32.61 14.84 14.63
CA THR A 12 -31.86 13.92 15.46
C THR A 12 -31.95 12.49 14.92
N ARG A 13 -31.12 12.14 13.93
CA ARG A 13 -30.74 10.75 13.67
C ARG A 13 -29.27 10.71 13.27
N PHE A 14 -28.43 10.11 14.16
CA PHE A 14 -26.99 9.84 13.96
C PHE A 14 -26.02 11.03 13.95
N ALA A 15 -26.19 12.01 14.80
CA ALA A 15 -25.04 12.78 15.27
C ALA A 15 -24.25 11.91 16.27
N ARG A 16 -23.25 11.15 15.80
CA ARG A 16 -22.20 10.62 16.68
C ARG A 16 -21.63 11.83 17.41
N VAL A 17 -21.90 11.94 18.71
CA VAL A 17 -21.42 13.06 19.53
C VAL A 17 -19.89 13.07 19.38
N MET A 18 -19.36 14.10 18.73
CA MET A 18 -17.91 14.27 18.64
C MET A 18 -17.40 14.55 20.04
N THR A 19 -16.59 13.62 20.55
CA THR A 19 -16.01 13.71 21.90
C THR A 19 -14.82 14.66 21.95
N VAL A 20 -14.23 15.01 20.80
CA VAL A 20 -13.05 15.89 20.68
C VAL A 20 -13.40 17.14 19.88
N LEU A 21 -13.13 18.30 20.43
CA LEU A 21 -13.55 19.60 19.88
C LEU A 21 -12.39 20.58 19.86
N ARG A 22 -12.32 21.44 18.81
CA ARG A 22 -11.49 22.66 18.86
C ARG A 22 -12.07 23.66 19.85
N ALA A 23 -11.22 24.50 20.39
CA ALA A 23 -11.63 25.55 21.34
C ALA A 23 -12.75 26.45 20.78
N ALA A 24 -12.70 26.83 19.51
CA ALA A 24 -13.73 27.62 18.86
C ALA A 24 -15.10 26.91 18.92
N ASP A 25 -15.14 25.63 18.52
CA ASP A 25 -16.36 24.83 18.47
C ASP A 25 -16.90 24.55 19.87
N ALA A 26 -16.00 24.20 20.82
CA ALA A 26 -16.37 23.98 22.23
C ALA A 26 -16.96 25.24 22.85
N PHE A 27 -16.37 26.42 22.61
CA PHE A 27 -16.87 27.69 23.15
C PHE A 27 -18.17 28.13 22.46
N ALA A 28 -18.31 27.88 21.17
CA ALA A 28 -19.54 28.18 20.44
C ALA A 28 -20.71 27.31 20.92
N THR A 29 -20.46 26.02 21.21
CA THR A 29 -21.49 25.06 21.59
C THR A 29 -21.90 25.16 23.05
N TYR A 30 -20.91 25.30 23.94
CA TYR A 30 -21.13 25.19 25.40
C TYR A 30 -20.91 26.47 26.18
N GLY A 31 -20.32 27.48 25.58
CA GLY A 31 -19.89 28.73 26.21
C GLY A 31 -18.56 28.59 26.98
N ARG A 32 -17.76 29.67 26.96
CA ARG A 32 -16.40 29.67 27.57
C ARG A 32 -16.40 29.34 29.07
N GLY A 33 -17.41 29.81 29.82
CA GLY A 33 -17.54 29.56 31.24
C GLY A 33 -17.75 28.10 31.57
N ALA A 34 -18.68 27.44 30.85
CA ALA A 34 -19.00 26.04 31.04
C ALA A 34 -17.81 25.12 30.67
N VAL A 35 -17.12 25.41 29.55
CA VAL A 35 -15.92 24.64 29.14
C VAL A 35 -14.82 24.76 30.21
N ARG A 36 -14.52 25.98 30.70
CA ARG A 36 -13.53 26.17 31.76
C ARG A 36 -13.92 25.46 33.08
N HIS A 37 -15.19 25.49 33.42
CA HIS A 37 -15.68 24.76 34.58
C HIS A 37 -15.56 23.25 34.41
N ALA A 38 -15.93 22.72 33.26
CA ALA A 38 -15.82 21.28 32.96
C ALA A 38 -14.37 20.76 33.03
N VAL A 39 -13.41 21.55 32.58
CA VAL A 39 -11.97 21.19 32.66
C VAL A 39 -11.49 21.30 34.13
N ARG A 40 -11.84 22.37 34.87
CA ARG A 40 -11.43 22.53 36.28
C ARG A 40 -12.02 21.50 37.20
N SER A 41 -13.18 20.96 36.87
CA SER A 41 -13.87 19.91 37.65
C SER A 41 -13.56 18.50 37.15
N ASP A 42 -12.50 18.33 36.34
CA ASP A 42 -12.03 17.06 35.79
C ASP A 42 -13.11 16.25 35.07
N ARG A 43 -14.14 16.90 34.54
CA ARG A 43 -15.15 16.25 33.69
C ARG A 43 -14.71 16.21 32.23
N TRP A 44 -13.89 17.18 31.80
CA TRP A 44 -13.32 17.29 30.49
C TRP A 44 -11.80 17.33 30.55
N GLN A 45 -11.14 16.86 29.50
CA GLN A 45 -9.70 16.91 29.35
C GLN A 45 -9.29 18.01 28.35
N ARG A 46 -8.07 18.50 28.49
CA ARG A 46 -7.41 19.38 27.55
C ARG A 46 -6.04 18.79 27.20
N PRO A 47 -5.98 17.76 26.31
CA PRO A 47 -4.75 17.06 25.98
C PRO A 47 -3.68 17.98 25.41
N VAL A 48 -4.07 18.94 24.57
CA VAL A 48 -3.21 19.95 23.96
C VAL A 48 -3.88 21.31 23.96
N ARG A 49 -3.08 22.37 23.76
CA ARG A 49 -3.61 23.72 23.67
C ARG A 49 -4.64 23.82 22.53
N GLY A 50 -5.82 24.32 22.85
CA GLY A 50 -6.88 24.56 21.85
C GLY A 50 -7.74 23.35 21.49
N VAL A 51 -7.52 22.18 22.12
CA VAL A 51 -8.33 20.97 21.91
C VAL A 51 -8.89 20.48 23.22
N TYR A 52 -10.19 20.18 23.25
CA TYR A 52 -10.93 19.69 24.40
C TYR A 52 -11.53 18.31 24.12
N VAL A 53 -11.54 17.45 25.14
CA VAL A 53 -12.19 16.13 25.11
C VAL A 53 -13.30 16.14 26.15
N THR A 54 -14.51 15.79 25.74
CA THR A 54 -15.75 15.96 26.56
C THR A 54 -15.97 14.84 27.56
N HIS A 55 -14.93 14.11 27.94
CA HIS A 55 -14.91 13.08 28.98
C HIS A 55 -13.57 13.09 29.73
N ASN A 56 -13.50 12.43 30.87
CA ASN A 56 -12.28 12.30 31.70
C ASN A 56 -11.66 10.90 31.69
N GLY A 57 -12.22 9.97 30.91
CA GLY A 57 -11.68 8.61 30.75
C GLY A 57 -10.43 8.58 29.83
N PRO A 58 -9.76 7.42 29.71
CA PRO A 58 -8.66 7.23 28.80
C PRO A 58 -9.05 7.58 27.37
N LEU A 59 -8.12 8.20 26.62
CA LEU A 59 -8.35 8.52 25.22
C LEU A 59 -8.36 7.22 24.39
N SER A 60 -9.44 6.99 23.67
CA SER A 60 -9.49 5.92 22.66
C SER A 60 -8.54 6.19 21.50
N SER A 61 -8.26 5.19 20.65
CA SER A 61 -7.48 5.40 19.42
C SER A 61 -8.11 6.47 18.53
N THR A 62 -9.43 6.48 18.41
CA THR A 62 -10.17 7.51 17.65
C THR A 62 -10.00 8.90 18.27
N ASP A 63 -10.08 9.04 19.61
CA ASP A 63 -9.86 10.33 20.28
C ASP A 63 -8.45 10.86 20.02
N ARG A 64 -7.42 9.99 20.09
CA ARG A 64 -6.02 10.36 19.81
C ARG A 64 -5.85 10.91 18.40
N LEU A 65 -6.47 10.27 17.40
CA LEU A 65 -6.43 10.74 16.01
C LEU A 65 -7.13 12.09 15.84
N TRP A 66 -8.27 12.29 16.50
CA TRP A 66 -8.95 13.59 16.52
C TRP A 66 -8.13 14.66 17.21
N VAL A 67 -7.51 14.36 18.36
CA VAL A 67 -6.62 15.31 19.06
C VAL A 67 -5.45 15.70 18.16
N ALA A 68 -4.79 14.74 17.52
CA ALA A 68 -3.68 15.00 16.60
C ALA A 68 -4.11 15.90 15.42
N LEU A 69 -5.25 15.57 14.78
CA LEU A 69 -5.76 16.35 13.66
C LEU A 69 -6.21 17.76 14.09
N LEU A 70 -6.93 17.90 15.20
CA LEU A 70 -7.44 19.18 15.68
C LEU A 70 -6.35 20.05 16.30
N ALA A 71 -5.21 19.51 16.69
CA ALA A 71 -4.01 20.27 17.04
C ALA A 71 -3.34 20.95 15.84
N CYS A 72 -3.61 20.44 14.63
CA CYS A 72 -3.08 20.98 13.38
C CYS A 72 -3.95 22.14 12.84
N PRO A 73 -3.45 22.96 11.91
CA PRO A 73 -4.21 24.00 11.24
C PRO A 73 -5.50 23.49 10.59
N ASN A 74 -6.41 24.41 10.26
CA ASN A 74 -7.59 24.07 9.46
C ASN A 74 -7.16 23.45 8.12
N ASP A 75 -8.05 22.67 7.51
CA ASP A 75 -7.84 21.96 6.25
C ASP A 75 -6.72 20.91 6.25
N SER A 76 -6.11 20.62 7.41
CA SER A 76 -5.23 19.48 7.59
C SER A 76 -5.99 18.15 7.43
N ALA A 77 -5.28 17.08 7.08
CA ALA A 77 -5.86 15.74 6.94
C ALA A 77 -4.89 14.67 7.45
N LEU A 78 -5.42 13.63 8.10
CA LEU A 78 -4.65 12.41 8.36
C LEU A 78 -4.16 11.84 7.03
N SER A 79 -2.93 11.33 6.99
CA SER A 79 -2.27 10.95 5.73
C SER A 79 -1.30 9.78 5.92
N GLY A 80 -0.69 9.32 4.83
CA GLY A 80 0.34 8.29 4.84
C GLY A 80 -0.10 7.00 5.54
N ALA A 81 0.75 6.44 6.39
CA ALA A 81 0.48 5.17 7.09
C ALA A 81 -0.81 5.24 7.93
N THR A 82 -1.02 6.33 8.69
CA THR A 82 -2.22 6.51 9.52
C THR A 82 -3.51 6.47 8.70
N ALA A 83 -3.56 7.13 7.56
CA ALA A 83 -4.75 7.11 6.72
C ALA A 83 -4.90 5.78 5.97
N LEU A 84 -3.82 5.12 5.58
CA LEU A 84 -3.86 3.77 4.98
C LEU A 84 -4.46 2.75 5.96
N GLU A 85 -4.05 2.78 7.24
CA GLU A 85 -4.62 1.96 8.31
C GLU A 85 -6.13 2.23 8.47
N LEU A 86 -6.54 3.49 8.51
CA LEU A 86 -7.96 3.89 8.57
C LEU A 86 -8.77 3.45 7.33
N HIS A 87 -8.12 3.26 6.21
CA HIS A 87 -8.72 2.68 5.00
C HIS A 87 -8.74 1.16 5.02
N GLY A 88 -8.09 0.52 5.98
CA GLY A 88 -8.07 -0.92 6.18
C GLY A 88 -6.81 -1.64 5.67
N LEU A 89 -5.75 -0.91 5.31
CA LEU A 89 -4.47 -1.54 4.99
C LEU A 89 -3.88 -2.15 6.26
N SER A 90 -3.68 -3.45 6.27
CA SER A 90 -3.07 -4.20 7.36
C SER A 90 -1.63 -4.59 7.06
N GLY A 91 -0.82 -4.77 8.12
CA GLY A 91 0.59 -5.18 8.00
C GLY A 91 1.57 -4.03 7.78
N PHE A 92 1.13 -2.78 7.91
CA PHE A 92 1.95 -1.56 7.75
C PHE A 92 1.72 -0.57 8.89
N ASP A 93 1.44 -1.10 10.08
CA ASP A 93 1.15 -0.32 11.27
C ASP A 93 2.36 0.54 11.64
N ASP A 94 2.11 1.80 11.94
CA ASP A 94 3.12 2.75 12.41
C ASP A 94 2.61 3.42 13.70
N PRO A 95 3.39 3.40 14.79
CA PRO A 95 2.95 3.97 16.07
C PRO A 95 2.79 5.49 16.02
N ARG A 96 3.32 6.15 15.00
CA ARG A 96 3.24 7.60 14.80
C ARG A 96 1.94 7.98 14.12
N THR A 97 1.51 9.23 14.32
CA THR A 97 0.35 9.80 13.62
C THR A 97 0.83 10.75 12.52
N PHE A 98 0.48 10.46 11.29
CA PHE A 98 0.85 11.25 10.11
C PHE A 98 -0.27 12.21 9.72
N VAL A 99 0.07 13.49 9.61
CA VAL A 99 -0.85 14.55 9.18
C VAL A 99 -0.20 15.37 8.08
N THR A 100 -0.93 15.59 7.01
CA THR A 100 -0.57 16.59 5.99
C THR A 100 -1.28 17.89 6.29
N ILE A 101 -0.53 18.99 6.37
CA ILE A 101 -1.04 20.34 6.54
C ILE A 101 -0.91 21.12 5.22
N PRO A 102 -1.76 22.14 4.97
CA PRO A 102 -1.59 23.03 3.83
C PRO A 102 -0.22 23.71 3.85
N ASP A 103 0.33 23.97 2.66
CA ASP A 103 1.56 24.77 2.55
C ASP A 103 1.32 26.20 3.06
N GLY A 104 2.36 26.79 3.67
CA GLY A 104 2.25 28.10 4.31
C GLY A 104 1.52 28.13 5.66
N ALA A 105 0.85 27.05 6.08
CA ALA A 105 0.20 26.99 7.41
C ALA A 105 1.24 26.86 8.53
N ASP A 106 0.92 27.40 9.73
CA ASP A 106 1.79 27.30 10.90
C ASP A 106 1.95 25.83 11.33
N ARG A 107 3.17 25.46 11.74
CA ARG A 107 3.43 24.14 12.28
C ARG A 107 2.77 24.02 13.65
N PRO A 108 2.03 22.93 13.94
CA PRO A 108 1.44 22.73 15.27
C PRO A 108 2.53 22.57 16.33
N HIS A 109 2.17 22.86 17.58
CA HIS A 109 3.02 22.50 18.71
C HIS A 109 3.18 20.98 18.82
N PRO A 110 4.34 20.49 19.31
CA PRO A 110 4.52 19.07 19.58
C PRO A 110 3.41 18.54 20.51
N LEU A 111 2.99 17.31 20.28
CA LEU A 111 2.07 16.63 21.19
C LEU A 111 2.82 16.20 22.47
N PRO A 112 2.12 16.08 23.61
CA PRO A 112 2.73 15.57 24.82
C PRO A 112 3.12 14.09 24.66
N PRO A 113 4.10 13.58 25.43
CA PRO A 113 4.58 12.19 25.33
C PRO A 113 3.51 11.11 25.58
N SER A 114 2.37 11.49 26.17
CA SER A 114 1.22 10.60 26.38
C SER A 114 0.42 10.31 25.10
N LEU A 115 0.71 11.02 24.01
CA LEU A 115 0.11 10.85 22.70
C LEU A 115 1.15 10.33 21.70
N PRO A 116 0.71 9.62 20.62
CA PRO A 116 1.61 9.22 19.55
C PRO A 116 2.39 10.41 18.96
N GLU A 117 3.63 10.17 18.55
CA GLU A 117 4.43 11.17 17.85
C GLU A 117 3.68 11.67 16.62
N LEU A 118 3.64 13.00 16.47
CA LEU A 118 2.98 13.65 15.34
C LEU A 118 4.00 13.95 14.23
N VAL A 119 3.87 13.27 13.10
CA VAL A 119 4.68 13.51 11.91
C VAL A 119 3.94 14.44 10.96
N ILE A 120 4.51 15.62 10.71
CA ILE A 120 3.88 16.66 9.88
C ILE A 120 4.55 16.72 8.52
N HIS A 121 3.74 16.59 7.48
CA HIS A 121 4.10 16.87 6.09
C HIS A 121 3.34 18.08 5.57
N ARG A 122 3.94 18.82 4.63
CA ARG A 122 3.32 19.97 3.96
C ARG A 122 2.94 19.59 2.54
N SER A 123 1.85 20.16 2.06
CA SER A 123 1.44 19.97 0.67
C SER A 123 0.75 21.22 0.12
N GLU A 124 1.25 21.73 -1.00
CA GLU A 124 0.56 22.74 -1.79
C GLU A 124 -0.76 22.24 -2.39
N ARG A 125 -0.88 20.92 -2.52
CA ARG A 125 -2.01 20.25 -3.15
C ARG A 125 -2.70 19.32 -2.13
N LEU A 126 -3.63 19.89 -1.37
CA LEU A 126 -4.47 19.15 -0.42
C LEU A 126 -5.94 19.55 -0.67
N GLY A 127 -6.42 19.28 -1.87
CA GLY A 127 -7.77 19.62 -2.32
C GLY A 127 -8.74 18.43 -2.29
N ASP A 128 -9.94 18.66 -2.83
CA ASP A 128 -11.04 17.69 -2.83
C ASP A 128 -10.71 16.37 -3.54
N ARG A 129 -9.77 16.40 -4.49
CA ARG A 129 -9.31 15.19 -5.19
C ARG A 129 -8.36 14.34 -4.34
N ASP A 130 -7.73 14.93 -3.33
CA ASP A 130 -6.77 14.26 -2.45
C ASP A 130 -7.42 13.81 -1.14
N VAL A 131 -8.48 14.48 -0.71
CA VAL A 131 -9.16 14.25 0.57
C VAL A 131 -10.42 13.41 0.36
N HIS A 132 -10.66 12.46 1.28
CA HIS A 132 -11.86 11.64 1.24
C HIS A 132 -13.10 12.47 1.64
N PRO A 133 -14.18 12.50 0.84
CA PRO A 133 -15.27 13.48 1.02
C PRO A 133 -16.10 13.24 2.29
N VAL A 134 -16.26 11.99 2.71
CA VAL A 134 -17.19 11.62 3.80
C VAL A 134 -16.54 11.01 5.03
N ARG A 135 -15.32 10.42 4.91
CA ARG A 135 -14.68 9.78 6.06
C ARG A 135 -14.23 10.79 7.11
N ARG A 136 -14.39 10.42 8.38
CA ARG A 136 -13.98 11.25 9.54
C ARG A 136 -13.22 10.36 10.54
N PRO A 137 -12.14 10.86 11.16
CA PRO A 137 -11.49 12.17 10.99
C PRO A 137 -11.14 12.46 9.52
N ARG A 138 -11.01 13.74 9.14
CA ARG A 138 -10.63 14.15 7.78
C ARG A 138 -9.31 13.48 7.40
N GLN A 139 -9.30 12.77 6.27
CA GLN A 139 -8.16 11.95 5.84
C GLN A 139 -8.02 11.97 4.32
N THR A 140 -6.83 11.74 3.84
CA THR A 140 -6.56 11.65 2.41
C THR A 140 -7.06 10.31 1.84
N ARG A 141 -7.30 10.26 0.53
CA ARG A 141 -7.76 9.06 -0.20
C ARG A 141 -6.65 8.00 -0.27
N VAL A 142 -7.01 6.75 -0.51
CA VAL A 142 -6.06 5.62 -0.57
C VAL A 142 -4.98 5.86 -1.62
N GLU A 143 -5.37 6.21 -2.83
CA GLU A 143 -4.45 6.42 -3.96
C GLU A 143 -3.44 7.55 -3.66
N ARG A 144 -3.85 8.59 -2.95
CA ARG A 144 -2.98 9.66 -2.49
C ARG A 144 -2.04 9.16 -1.39
N ASN A 145 -2.55 8.40 -0.45
CA ASN A 145 -1.77 7.88 0.67
C ASN A 145 -0.68 6.91 0.22
N LEU A 146 -0.91 6.12 -0.83
CA LEU A 146 0.11 5.23 -1.38
C LEU A 146 1.32 6.01 -1.92
N ILE A 147 1.08 7.15 -2.59
CA ILE A 147 2.15 8.03 -3.07
C ILE A 147 2.88 8.68 -1.90
N ASP A 148 2.15 9.20 -0.92
CA ASP A 148 2.72 9.84 0.26
C ASP A 148 3.52 8.83 1.08
N HIS A 149 2.97 7.66 1.37
CA HIS A 149 3.66 6.59 2.10
C HIS A 149 4.93 6.13 1.37
N ALA A 150 4.87 5.93 0.06
CA ALA A 150 6.05 5.60 -0.74
C ALA A 150 7.11 6.69 -0.68
N SER A 151 6.70 7.95 -0.77
CA SER A 151 7.60 9.10 -0.70
C SER A 151 8.34 9.20 0.63
N TRP A 152 7.68 8.84 1.73
CA TRP A 152 8.20 8.94 3.10
C TRP A 152 8.84 7.64 3.62
N SER A 153 8.65 6.54 2.92
CA SER A 153 9.24 5.25 3.27
C SER A 153 10.76 5.31 3.33
N THR A 154 11.35 4.54 4.25
CA THR A 154 12.80 4.43 4.43
C THR A 154 13.48 3.61 3.32
N SER A 155 12.73 2.70 2.67
CA SER A 155 13.24 1.84 1.60
C SER A 155 12.24 1.67 0.46
N ASP A 156 12.76 1.38 -0.74
CA ASP A 156 11.98 1.07 -1.93
C ASP A 156 11.16 -0.22 -1.73
N ARG A 157 11.76 -1.19 -1.02
CA ARG A 157 11.09 -2.46 -0.69
C ARG A 157 9.82 -2.22 0.13
N HIS A 158 9.89 -1.40 1.17
CA HIS A 158 8.75 -1.10 2.04
C HIS A 158 7.68 -0.31 1.27
N ALA A 159 8.09 0.70 0.49
CA ALA A 159 7.19 1.46 -0.35
C ALA A 159 6.43 0.57 -1.35
N ARG A 160 7.14 -0.33 -2.05
CA ARG A 160 6.56 -1.26 -3.01
C ARG A 160 5.60 -2.24 -2.34
N ALA A 161 6.01 -2.81 -1.20
CA ALA A 161 5.18 -3.75 -0.45
C ALA A 161 3.82 -3.15 -0.05
N ALA A 162 3.78 -1.89 0.38
CA ALA A 162 2.53 -1.21 0.74
C ALA A 162 1.60 -1.03 -0.47
N VAL A 163 2.14 -0.67 -1.64
CA VAL A 163 1.35 -0.57 -2.88
C VAL A 163 0.75 -1.92 -3.24
N LEU A 164 1.57 -2.98 -3.29
CA LEU A 164 1.12 -4.32 -3.64
C LEU A 164 0.07 -4.84 -2.66
N ALA A 165 0.27 -4.63 -1.35
CA ALA A 165 -0.69 -5.03 -0.32
C ALA A 165 -2.04 -4.31 -0.45
N ALA A 166 -2.05 -3.03 -0.83
CA ALA A 166 -3.29 -2.29 -1.06
C ALA A 166 -4.11 -2.89 -2.23
N PHE A 167 -3.45 -3.36 -3.28
CA PHE A 167 -4.11 -4.09 -4.37
C PHE A 167 -4.60 -5.47 -3.92
N GLN A 168 -3.77 -6.24 -3.21
CA GLN A 168 -4.12 -7.56 -2.69
C GLN A 168 -5.32 -7.51 -1.73
N GLN A 169 -5.42 -6.45 -0.93
CA GLN A 169 -6.52 -6.23 0.01
C GLN A 169 -7.74 -5.54 -0.64
N GLY A 170 -7.70 -5.28 -1.95
CA GLY A 170 -8.83 -4.70 -2.70
C GLY A 170 -9.17 -3.26 -2.33
N LEU A 171 -8.22 -2.52 -1.76
CA LEU A 171 -8.46 -1.16 -1.25
C LEU A 171 -8.49 -0.10 -2.35
N VAL A 172 -7.94 -0.39 -3.53
CA VAL A 172 -7.74 0.61 -4.59
C VAL A 172 -7.79 -0.02 -5.98
N ARG A 173 -8.13 0.78 -6.98
CA ARG A 173 -8.08 0.40 -8.40
C ARG A 173 -6.84 1.01 -9.06
N ALA A 174 -6.29 0.31 -10.05
CA ALA A 174 -5.11 0.77 -10.79
C ALA A 174 -5.31 2.13 -11.45
N SER A 175 -6.46 2.32 -12.10
CA SER A 175 -6.83 3.60 -12.72
C SER A 175 -6.73 4.78 -11.77
N ASP A 176 -7.18 4.59 -10.52
CA ASP A 176 -7.23 5.66 -9.53
C ASP A 176 -5.82 6.03 -9.04
N VAL A 177 -4.96 5.00 -8.81
CA VAL A 177 -3.55 5.23 -8.42
C VAL A 177 -2.77 5.86 -9.56
N LEU A 178 -2.93 5.38 -10.81
CA LEU A 178 -2.24 5.96 -11.96
C LEU A 178 -2.66 7.41 -12.19
N ALA A 179 -3.95 7.71 -12.09
CA ALA A 179 -4.44 9.10 -12.17
C ALA A 179 -3.88 9.98 -11.03
N ALA A 180 -3.69 9.44 -9.81
CA ALA A 180 -3.06 10.17 -8.72
C ALA A 180 -1.56 10.39 -8.96
N VAL A 181 -0.85 9.39 -9.50
CA VAL A 181 0.55 9.46 -9.93
C VAL A 181 0.74 10.56 -10.98
N ASP A 182 -0.13 10.63 -11.99
CA ASP A 182 -0.05 11.65 -13.05
C ASP A 182 -0.24 13.09 -12.52
N ARG A 183 -1.04 13.24 -11.47
CA ARG A 183 -1.20 14.54 -10.80
C ARG A 183 0.01 14.94 -9.93
N ARG A 184 0.92 14.00 -9.63
CA ARG A 184 2.07 14.22 -8.72
C ARG A 184 3.40 13.70 -9.32
N PRO A 185 3.77 14.15 -10.51
CA PRO A 185 4.92 13.59 -11.24
C PRO A 185 6.27 13.81 -10.54
N THR A 186 6.35 14.79 -9.64
CA THR A 186 7.56 15.15 -8.89
C THR A 186 7.64 14.49 -7.51
N ALA A 187 6.65 13.68 -7.12
CA ALA A 187 6.69 13.00 -5.83
C ALA A 187 7.83 11.98 -5.79
N ARG A 188 8.51 11.90 -4.66
CA ARG A 188 9.57 10.91 -4.48
C ARG A 188 9.02 9.49 -4.68
N ARG A 189 9.75 8.64 -5.38
CA ARG A 189 9.35 7.25 -5.71
C ARG A 189 8.07 7.11 -6.53
N VAL A 190 7.62 8.16 -7.19
CA VAL A 190 6.41 8.09 -8.03
C VAL A 190 6.55 7.08 -9.15
N GLY A 191 7.74 6.94 -9.75
CA GLY A 191 8.07 5.89 -10.72
C GLY A 191 7.92 4.49 -10.14
N LEU A 192 8.42 4.27 -8.93
CA LEU A 192 8.28 2.99 -8.21
C LEU A 192 6.80 2.66 -7.91
N VAL A 193 5.99 3.65 -7.54
CA VAL A 193 4.54 3.45 -7.35
C VAL A 193 3.91 3.04 -8.67
N ARG A 194 4.21 3.72 -9.79
CA ARG A 194 3.71 3.37 -11.13
C ARG A 194 4.10 1.94 -11.52
N GLU A 195 5.36 1.57 -11.37
CA GLU A 195 5.84 0.21 -11.62
C GLU A 195 5.10 -0.83 -10.77
N SER A 196 4.93 -0.55 -9.47
CA SER A 196 4.22 -1.46 -8.56
C SER A 196 2.75 -1.64 -8.93
N VAL A 197 2.10 -0.59 -9.44
CA VAL A 197 0.73 -0.69 -9.97
C VAL A 197 0.70 -1.57 -11.21
N LEU A 198 1.63 -1.37 -12.15
CA LEU A 198 1.73 -2.19 -13.36
C LEU A 198 2.03 -3.65 -13.02
N ASP A 199 2.88 -3.91 -12.02
CA ASP A 199 3.14 -5.26 -11.52
C ASP A 199 1.89 -5.89 -10.89
N ALA A 200 1.12 -5.13 -10.11
CA ALA A 200 -0.12 -5.60 -9.52
C ALA A 200 -1.21 -5.94 -10.56
N VAL A 201 -1.30 -5.15 -11.64
CA VAL A 201 -2.29 -5.32 -12.71
C VAL A 201 -1.79 -6.30 -13.78
N GLY A 202 -0.50 -6.26 -14.08
CA GLY A 202 0.14 -7.14 -15.09
C GLY A 202 0.10 -8.62 -14.72
N GLY A 203 -0.17 -8.96 -13.44
CA GLY A 203 -0.58 -10.31 -13.04
C GLY A 203 -1.93 -10.76 -13.62
N ILE A 204 -2.61 -9.89 -14.36
CA ILE A 204 -3.97 -10.15 -14.90
C ILE A 204 -4.00 -10.20 -16.43
N GLN A 205 -3.09 -9.57 -17.18
CA GLN A 205 -3.10 -9.63 -18.66
C GLN A 205 -1.73 -9.41 -19.32
N SER A 206 -1.26 -10.37 -20.08
CA SER A 206 -0.33 -10.32 -21.24
C SER A 206 1.09 -9.70 -21.11
N LEU A 207 1.49 -9.02 -20.06
CA LEU A 207 2.84 -8.45 -19.91
C LEU A 207 3.89 -9.45 -19.37
N PRO A 208 3.58 -10.35 -18.43
CA PRO A 208 4.56 -11.33 -17.91
C PRO A 208 5.06 -12.29 -19.00
N GLU A 209 4.20 -12.65 -19.95
CA GLU A 209 4.53 -13.52 -21.07
C GLU A 209 5.58 -12.87 -21.97
N LYS A 210 5.33 -11.62 -22.33
CA LYS A 210 6.26 -10.87 -23.19
C LYS A 210 7.59 -10.60 -22.48
N ASP A 211 7.56 -10.23 -21.21
CA ASP A 211 8.77 -9.96 -20.44
C ASP A 211 9.64 -11.22 -20.28
N PHE A 212 9.02 -12.39 -20.10
CA PHE A 212 9.73 -13.67 -20.03
C PHE A 212 10.26 -14.11 -21.40
N ASP A 213 9.46 -13.99 -22.46
CA ASP A 213 9.87 -14.30 -23.84
C ASP A 213 11.02 -13.42 -24.30
N ASP A 214 10.93 -12.11 -24.06
CA ASP A 214 11.98 -11.15 -24.37
C ASP A 214 13.27 -11.52 -23.62
N LEU A 215 13.18 -11.94 -22.34
CA LEU A 215 14.32 -12.38 -21.55
C LEU A 215 14.98 -13.64 -22.13
N VAL A 216 14.20 -14.65 -22.50
CA VAL A 216 14.67 -15.90 -23.13
C VAL A 216 15.34 -15.61 -24.48
N LEU A 217 14.71 -14.75 -25.29
CA LEU A 217 15.21 -14.37 -26.61
C LEU A 217 16.53 -13.55 -26.52
N LEU A 218 16.56 -12.54 -25.65
CA LEU A 218 17.74 -11.69 -25.44
C LEU A 218 18.92 -12.49 -24.90
N ALA A 219 18.68 -13.43 -24.00
CA ALA A 219 19.71 -14.30 -23.46
C ALA A 219 20.16 -15.39 -24.45
N GLY A 220 19.52 -15.53 -25.63
CA GLY A 220 19.86 -16.53 -26.64
C GLY A 220 19.69 -17.97 -26.14
N LEU A 221 18.72 -18.20 -25.25
CA LEU A 221 18.39 -19.53 -24.76
C LEU A 221 17.68 -20.35 -25.87
N PRO A 222 17.64 -21.69 -25.77
CA PRO A 222 16.92 -22.51 -26.74
C PRO A 222 15.45 -22.15 -26.77
N ARG A 223 14.81 -22.29 -27.91
CA ARG A 223 13.36 -22.04 -28.02
C ARG A 223 12.59 -23.09 -27.21
N PRO A 224 11.59 -22.69 -26.43
CA PRO A 224 10.77 -23.64 -25.74
C PRO A 224 9.98 -24.53 -26.71
N SER A 225 9.76 -25.79 -26.32
CA SER A 225 9.00 -26.78 -27.09
C SER A 225 7.51 -26.50 -27.04
N ARG A 226 7.04 -25.94 -25.94
CA ARG A 226 5.64 -25.58 -25.72
C ARG A 226 5.58 -24.25 -24.95
N GLN A 227 4.62 -23.42 -25.32
CA GLN A 227 4.30 -22.20 -24.61
C GLN A 227 2.77 -22.05 -24.60
N ARG A 228 2.18 -22.03 -23.44
CA ARG A 228 0.73 -21.93 -23.26
C ARG A 228 0.36 -21.03 -22.10
N ALA A 229 -0.40 -19.98 -22.39
CA ALA A 229 -1.05 -19.20 -21.36
C ALA A 229 -2.35 -19.91 -20.94
N VAL A 230 -2.48 -20.22 -19.66
CA VAL A 230 -3.67 -20.85 -19.10
C VAL A 230 -4.25 -19.97 -18.00
N ARG A 231 -5.55 -19.70 -18.10
CA ARG A 231 -6.29 -19.05 -17.01
C ARG A 231 -6.75 -20.15 -16.04
N GLY A 232 -6.17 -20.17 -14.83
CA GLY A 232 -6.58 -21.08 -13.77
C GLY A 232 -8.02 -20.82 -13.28
N ARG A 233 -8.59 -21.78 -12.57
CA ARG A 233 -9.92 -21.65 -11.93
C ARG A 233 -9.95 -20.53 -10.87
N ASP A 234 -8.80 -20.14 -10.37
CA ASP A 234 -8.58 -19.03 -9.43
C ASP A 234 -8.53 -17.64 -10.11
N GLY A 235 -8.75 -17.60 -11.44
CA GLY A 235 -8.71 -16.36 -12.23
C GLY A 235 -7.32 -15.87 -12.59
N ARG A 236 -6.25 -16.56 -12.17
CA ARG A 236 -4.86 -16.21 -12.50
C ARG A 236 -4.46 -16.72 -13.88
N TYR A 237 -3.51 -16.02 -14.48
CA TYR A 237 -2.84 -16.47 -15.69
C TYR A 237 -1.56 -17.18 -15.29
N TYR A 238 -1.36 -18.36 -15.86
CA TYR A 238 -0.15 -19.15 -15.76
C TYR A 238 0.46 -19.24 -17.14
N LEU A 239 1.74 -18.96 -17.27
CA LEU A 239 2.50 -19.23 -18.49
C LEU A 239 3.22 -20.55 -18.27
N ASP A 240 2.81 -21.58 -18.98
CA ASP A 240 3.51 -22.85 -19.02
C ASP A 240 4.47 -22.82 -20.18
N VAL A 241 5.75 -22.69 -19.89
CA VAL A 241 6.85 -22.75 -20.87
C VAL A 241 7.62 -24.02 -20.62
N GLU A 242 7.80 -24.85 -21.63
CA GLU A 242 8.44 -26.16 -21.51
C GLU A 242 9.57 -26.32 -22.51
N TRP A 243 10.71 -26.79 -22.05
CA TRP A 243 11.81 -27.31 -22.84
C TRP A 243 11.85 -28.84 -22.68
N ALA A 244 11.01 -29.53 -23.44
CA ALA A 244 10.84 -30.98 -23.34
C ALA A 244 12.16 -31.76 -23.52
N GLU A 245 13.01 -31.33 -24.46
CA GLU A 245 14.33 -31.93 -24.72
C GLU A 245 15.29 -31.84 -23.51
N HIS A 246 15.07 -30.86 -22.65
CA HIS A 246 15.90 -30.61 -21.45
C HIS A 246 15.21 -30.98 -20.14
N GLY A 247 13.96 -31.44 -20.20
CA GLY A 247 13.17 -31.76 -19.01
C GLY A 247 13.04 -30.58 -18.06
N VAL A 248 12.77 -29.38 -18.60
CA VAL A 248 12.58 -28.14 -17.83
C VAL A 248 11.24 -27.52 -18.16
N ALA A 249 10.49 -27.13 -17.14
CA ALA A 249 9.27 -26.35 -17.25
C ALA A 249 9.37 -25.09 -16.39
N VAL A 250 8.71 -24.03 -16.84
CA VAL A 250 8.61 -22.76 -16.10
C VAL A 250 7.15 -22.37 -16.00
N GLU A 251 6.70 -22.12 -14.78
CA GLU A 251 5.42 -21.45 -14.51
C GLU A 251 5.68 -20.00 -14.12
N VAL A 252 4.96 -19.07 -14.74
CA VAL A 252 5.00 -17.65 -14.39
C VAL A 252 3.72 -17.28 -13.67
N HIS A 253 3.86 -17.00 -12.38
CA HIS A 253 2.75 -16.62 -11.53
C HIS A 253 2.61 -15.10 -11.49
N GLY A 254 1.37 -14.61 -11.64
CA GLY A 254 0.99 -13.27 -11.21
C GLY A 254 1.09 -13.14 -9.68
N LEU A 255 0.94 -11.91 -9.16
CA LEU A 255 0.92 -11.70 -7.71
C LEU A 255 -0.23 -12.47 -7.05
N PRO A 256 0.04 -13.17 -5.94
CA PRO A 256 -0.99 -13.94 -5.24
C PRO A 256 -2.05 -13.02 -4.62
N HIS A 257 -3.32 -13.23 -5.01
CA HIS A 257 -4.47 -12.51 -4.47
C HIS A 257 -5.18 -13.23 -3.31
N HIS A 258 -4.69 -14.40 -2.88
CA HIS A 258 -5.41 -15.25 -1.95
C HIS A 258 -4.54 -15.79 -0.81
N GLY A 259 -5.21 -16.10 0.33
CA GLY A 259 -4.58 -16.50 1.58
C GLY A 259 -3.87 -17.85 1.58
N ILE A 260 -3.40 -18.26 2.76
CA ILE A 260 -2.56 -19.45 3.04
C ILE A 260 -3.08 -20.75 2.40
N VAL A 261 -4.41 -20.95 2.33
CA VAL A 261 -5.02 -22.16 1.78
C VAL A 261 -4.73 -22.32 0.28
N GLN A 262 -4.86 -21.23 -0.47
CA GLN A 262 -4.58 -21.22 -1.92
C GLN A 262 -3.09 -21.40 -2.21
N TRP A 263 -2.24 -20.71 -1.44
CA TRP A 263 -0.80 -20.88 -1.52
C TRP A 263 -0.36 -22.32 -1.25
N SER A 264 -0.97 -22.98 -0.25
CA SER A 264 -0.71 -24.40 0.07
C SER A 264 -1.13 -25.34 -1.05
N ALA A 265 -2.27 -25.07 -1.69
CA ALA A 265 -2.74 -25.84 -2.85
C ALA A 265 -1.81 -25.69 -4.06
N ASP A 266 -1.29 -24.48 -4.32
CA ASP A 266 -0.33 -24.22 -5.39
C ASP A 266 0.99 -24.97 -5.15
N LEU A 267 1.48 -25.01 -3.89
CA LEU A 267 2.69 -25.77 -3.53
C LEU A 267 2.50 -27.29 -3.67
N VAL A 268 1.36 -27.83 -3.26
CA VAL A 268 1.04 -29.26 -3.43
C VAL A 268 1.03 -29.62 -4.91
N ARG A 269 0.37 -28.81 -5.76
CA ARG A 269 0.36 -29.02 -7.21
C ARG A 269 1.75 -28.94 -7.83
N ALA A 270 2.57 -27.97 -7.42
CA ALA A 270 3.95 -27.86 -7.89
C ALA A 270 4.78 -29.10 -7.51
N ASN A 271 4.57 -29.66 -6.31
CA ASN A 271 5.24 -30.88 -5.90
C ASN A 271 4.84 -32.09 -6.76
N GLU A 272 3.56 -32.25 -7.11
CA GLU A 272 3.12 -33.33 -8.00
C GLU A 272 3.77 -33.25 -9.38
N ILE A 273 3.91 -32.05 -9.95
CA ILE A 273 4.59 -31.84 -11.23
C ILE A 273 6.05 -32.26 -11.13
N VAL A 274 6.71 -31.98 -10.00
CA VAL A 274 8.15 -32.28 -9.81
C VAL A 274 8.39 -33.77 -9.56
N ILE A 275 7.45 -34.48 -8.93
CA ILE A 275 7.60 -35.90 -8.58
C ILE A 275 7.71 -36.76 -9.86
N ASP A 276 6.85 -36.51 -10.85
CA ASP A 276 6.73 -37.37 -12.06
C ASP A 276 7.12 -36.66 -13.36
N GLY A 277 7.59 -35.43 -13.30
CA GLY A 277 7.72 -34.57 -14.46
C GLY A 277 9.06 -33.85 -14.60
N PRO A 278 9.08 -32.80 -15.44
CA PRO A 278 10.25 -31.97 -15.67
C PRO A 278 10.62 -31.15 -14.43
N ARG A 279 11.85 -30.64 -14.42
CA ARG A 279 12.28 -29.65 -13.41
C ARG A 279 11.44 -28.40 -13.52
N LEU A 280 10.55 -28.17 -12.56
CA LEU A 280 9.67 -27.03 -12.54
C LEU A 280 10.36 -25.83 -11.87
N LEU A 281 10.48 -24.73 -12.57
CA LEU A 281 10.85 -23.42 -12.03
C LEU A 281 9.59 -22.55 -11.93
N ILE A 282 9.39 -21.91 -10.81
CA ILE A 282 8.26 -21.02 -10.59
C ILE A 282 8.81 -19.61 -10.37
N PHE A 283 8.42 -18.68 -11.23
CA PHE A 283 8.78 -17.27 -11.12
C PHE A 283 7.54 -16.41 -11.01
N THR A 284 7.63 -15.35 -10.22
CA THR A 284 6.62 -14.30 -10.26
C THR A 284 6.96 -13.29 -11.36
N SER A 285 5.94 -12.65 -11.93
CA SER A 285 6.12 -11.53 -12.87
C SER A 285 7.03 -10.44 -12.32
N TYR A 286 6.97 -10.24 -11.00
CA TYR A 286 7.86 -9.33 -10.28
C TYR A 286 9.34 -9.71 -10.42
N VAL A 287 9.69 -10.98 -10.14
CA VAL A 287 11.08 -11.45 -10.19
C VAL A 287 11.63 -11.41 -11.63
N ILE A 288 10.82 -11.77 -12.61
CA ILE A 288 11.20 -11.68 -14.03
C ILE A 288 11.59 -10.25 -14.40
N ARG A 289 10.83 -9.28 -13.99
CA ARG A 289 11.02 -7.86 -14.34
C ARG A 289 12.14 -7.17 -13.56
N HIS A 290 12.26 -7.51 -12.26
CA HIS A 290 13.17 -6.78 -11.38
C HIS A 290 14.47 -7.51 -11.05
N GLU A 291 14.52 -8.83 -11.26
CA GLU A 291 15.68 -9.68 -10.99
C GLU A 291 15.97 -10.64 -12.17
N PRO A 292 16.01 -10.14 -13.41
CA PRO A 292 16.17 -11.00 -14.60
C PRO A 292 17.45 -11.81 -14.56
N GLY A 293 18.51 -11.31 -13.91
CA GLY A 293 19.76 -12.05 -13.70
C GLY A 293 19.58 -13.31 -12.86
N LEU A 294 18.76 -13.25 -11.82
CA LEU A 294 18.44 -14.41 -10.98
C LEU A 294 17.64 -15.45 -11.79
N VAL A 295 16.64 -15.00 -12.54
CA VAL A 295 15.81 -15.87 -13.41
C VAL A 295 16.69 -16.60 -14.42
N LEU A 296 17.57 -15.85 -15.11
CA LEU A 296 18.51 -16.41 -16.11
C LEU A 296 19.49 -17.41 -15.47
N ASP A 297 20.08 -17.09 -14.32
CA ASP A 297 20.98 -18.02 -13.62
C ASP A 297 20.29 -19.34 -13.32
N GLN A 298 19.10 -19.30 -12.73
CA GLN A 298 18.35 -20.51 -12.38
C GLN A 298 17.92 -21.29 -13.61
N LEU A 299 17.43 -20.61 -14.66
CA LEU A 299 16.98 -21.21 -15.90
C LEU A 299 18.15 -21.88 -16.65
N VAL A 300 19.29 -21.20 -16.76
CA VAL A 300 20.52 -21.73 -17.41
C VAL A 300 21.02 -22.99 -16.67
N ARG A 301 21.05 -22.96 -15.35
CA ARG A 301 21.44 -24.14 -14.55
C ARG A 301 20.49 -25.31 -14.75
N ALA A 302 19.18 -25.07 -14.79
CA ALA A 302 18.19 -26.09 -15.05
C ALA A 302 18.33 -26.68 -16.45
N LEU A 303 18.48 -25.86 -17.49
CA LEU A 303 18.71 -26.31 -18.87
C LEU A 303 20.00 -27.09 -19.01
N ARG A 304 21.10 -26.66 -18.38
CA ARG A 304 22.39 -27.38 -18.38
C ARG A 304 22.29 -28.73 -17.71
N SER A 305 21.57 -28.84 -16.59
CA SER A 305 21.33 -30.12 -15.94
C SER A 305 20.46 -31.06 -16.80
N GLY A 306 19.72 -30.52 -17.76
CA GLY A 306 19.00 -31.23 -18.82
C GLY A 306 19.77 -31.42 -20.12
N GLY A 307 21.10 -31.23 -20.11
CA GLY A 307 21.96 -31.50 -21.25
C GLY A 307 22.19 -30.33 -22.23
N TRP A 308 21.67 -29.13 -21.94
CA TRP A 308 21.97 -27.98 -22.77
C TRP A 308 23.42 -27.51 -22.59
N THR A 309 24.17 -27.42 -23.70
CA THR A 309 25.59 -27.06 -23.73
C THR A 309 25.87 -25.63 -24.23
N GLY A 310 24.80 -24.89 -24.59
CA GLY A 310 24.96 -23.57 -25.14
C GLY A 310 25.46 -22.52 -24.13
N THR A 311 25.91 -21.37 -24.65
CA THR A 311 26.35 -20.24 -23.84
C THR A 311 25.32 -19.13 -23.91
N PRO A 312 24.77 -18.68 -22.76
CA PRO A 312 23.83 -17.59 -22.73
C PRO A 312 24.52 -16.27 -23.11
N ARG A 313 23.79 -15.38 -23.79
CA ARG A 313 24.28 -14.02 -24.07
C ARG A 313 24.19 -13.19 -22.80
N PRO A 314 25.13 -12.28 -22.53
CA PRO A 314 25.02 -11.33 -21.44
C PRO A 314 23.78 -10.46 -21.61
N VAL A 315 22.90 -10.44 -20.63
CA VAL A 315 21.79 -9.50 -20.56
C VAL A 315 22.15 -8.45 -19.51
N ALA A 316 21.98 -7.18 -19.83
CA ALA A 316 22.24 -6.09 -18.91
C ALA A 316 21.28 -6.21 -17.71
N THR A 317 21.79 -6.67 -16.58
CA THR A 317 21.02 -6.86 -15.35
C THR A 317 21.62 -6.01 -14.23
N ARG A 318 20.76 -5.50 -13.33
CA ARG A 318 21.23 -4.93 -12.09
C ARG A 318 21.71 -6.07 -11.18
N PRO A 319 22.67 -5.82 -10.24
CA PRO A 319 23.06 -6.82 -9.25
C PRO A 319 21.84 -7.36 -8.50
N SER A 320 21.75 -8.69 -8.38
CA SER A 320 20.64 -9.32 -7.65
C SER A 320 20.67 -8.90 -6.19
N ARG A 321 19.48 -8.62 -5.65
CA ARG A 321 19.28 -8.28 -4.21
C ARG A 321 19.13 -9.53 -3.34
N TRP A 322 19.03 -10.70 -3.96
CA TRP A 322 18.91 -11.96 -3.25
C TRP A 322 20.29 -12.56 -3.01
N PRO A 323 20.55 -13.16 -1.85
CA PRO A 323 21.80 -13.84 -1.60
C PRO A 323 21.98 -14.98 -2.62
N ALA A 324 23.21 -15.10 -3.13
CA ALA A 324 23.56 -16.23 -3.99
C ALA A 324 23.26 -17.55 -3.28
N PRO A 325 22.75 -18.59 -3.98
CA PRO A 325 22.52 -19.88 -3.36
C PRO A 325 23.84 -20.43 -2.82
N GLN A 326 23.87 -20.72 -1.52
CA GLN A 326 25.01 -21.38 -0.92
C GLN A 326 25.03 -22.84 -1.44
N HIS A 327 25.96 -23.13 -2.34
CA HIS A 327 26.22 -24.52 -2.72
C HIS A 327 26.76 -25.27 -1.50
N ARG A 328 25.96 -26.12 -0.90
CA ARG A 328 26.50 -27.14 0.00
C ARG A 328 27.34 -28.08 -0.87
N THR A 329 28.65 -27.93 -0.82
CA THR A 329 29.59 -28.97 -1.23
C THR A 329 29.30 -30.21 -0.40
N ARG A 330 28.86 -31.27 -1.06
CA ARG A 330 28.90 -32.63 -0.48
C ARG A 330 30.29 -33.19 -0.60
#